data_b1087068283945c44365ad7b014a6790
#
_entry.id   b1087068283945c44365ad7b014a6790
#
_cell.length_a   1.000
_cell.length_b   1.000
_cell.length_c   1.000
_cell.angle_alpha   90.00
_cell.angle_beta   90.00
_cell.angle_gamma   90.00
#
_symmetry.space_group_name_H-M   'P 1'
#
loop_
_entity.id
_entity.type
_entity.pdbx_description
1 polymer ?
#
loop_
_entity_poly.entity_id
_entity_poly.type
_entity_poly.pdbx_seq_one_letter_code
_entity_poly.pdbx_strand_id
1 'polypeptide(L)'
;MTVLEACFLSENPALKAIAEYERAIEEPSGEGLQEAMARMDALEAWDYEQRAKRILSRLKIRDFGQRVGTLSGGQLKRVALANVLISESDLLILDEPTNHLDLKTKEILKEALMAFDGTLIVVSHDRDFLDGLTSKIYEFSHGRVTEHLDGVYGFLRKKKIENISEIERRKA
;
A
#
# COMPACT_ATOMS: atom_id res chain seq x y z
N MET A 1 7.56 20.59 -5.77
CA MET A 1 7.11 19.22 -6.09
C MET A 1 5.65 19.10 -5.74
N THR A 2 4.83 18.76 -6.70
CA THR A 2 3.40 18.48 -6.54
C THR A 2 3.15 17.03 -6.07
N VAL A 3 1.92 16.74 -5.69
CA VAL A 3 1.53 15.37 -5.30
C VAL A 3 1.74 14.39 -6.46
N LEU A 4 1.35 14.76 -7.67
CA LEU A 4 1.53 13.90 -8.84
C LEU A 4 3.01 13.69 -9.16
N GLU A 5 3.81 14.74 -9.16
CA GLU A 5 5.27 14.65 -9.34
C GLU A 5 5.92 13.76 -8.27
N ALA A 6 5.43 13.78 -7.03
CA ALA A 6 5.95 12.93 -5.96
C ALA A 6 5.68 11.44 -6.23
N CYS A 7 4.56 11.11 -6.90
CA CYS A 7 4.27 9.76 -7.35
C CYS A 7 5.20 9.29 -8.49
N PHE A 8 5.83 10.24 -9.19
CA PHE A 8 6.76 9.96 -10.28
C PHE A 8 8.23 9.95 -9.89
N LEU A 9 8.57 10.18 -8.62
CA LEU A 9 9.96 10.18 -8.15
C LEU A 9 10.48 8.80 -7.69
N SER A 10 9.65 7.75 -7.75
CA SER A 10 10.10 6.40 -7.41
C SER A 10 11.03 5.85 -8.51
N GLU A 11 11.94 4.95 -8.16
CA GLU A 11 12.77 4.21 -9.14
C GLU A 11 11.97 3.20 -9.98
N ASN A 12 10.71 3.51 -10.26
CA ASN A 12 9.81 2.64 -11.00
C ASN A 12 10.28 2.54 -12.47
N PRO A 13 10.46 1.33 -13.01
CA PRO A 13 10.85 1.10 -14.40
C PRO A 13 9.91 1.76 -15.42
N ALA A 14 8.60 1.82 -15.15
CA ALA A 14 7.64 2.47 -16.02
C ALA A 14 7.90 3.98 -16.16
N LEU A 15 8.33 4.66 -15.09
CA LEU A 15 8.68 6.08 -15.15
C LEU A 15 9.94 6.34 -15.97
N LYS A 16 10.92 5.46 -15.87
CA LYS A 16 12.13 5.54 -16.70
C LYS A 16 11.76 5.38 -18.18
N ALA A 17 10.86 4.44 -18.49
CA ALA A 17 10.38 4.24 -19.85
C ALA A 17 9.59 5.47 -20.38
N ILE A 18 8.75 6.10 -19.56
CA ILE A 18 8.04 7.35 -19.91
C ILE A 18 9.03 8.47 -20.21
N ALA A 19 10.02 8.69 -19.35
CA ALA A 19 11.02 9.73 -19.55
C ALA A 19 11.91 9.48 -20.80
N GLU A 20 12.24 8.19 -21.08
CA GLU A 20 12.96 7.82 -22.30
C GLU A 20 12.11 8.07 -23.56
N TYR A 21 10.81 7.74 -23.50
CA TYR A 21 9.88 7.98 -24.60
C TYR A 21 9.67 9.46 -24.87
N GLU A 22 9.46 10.28 -23.84
CA GLU A 22 9.33 11.74 -23.97
C GLU A 22 10.58 12.35 -24.62
N ARG A 23 11.77 11.93 -24.17
CA ARG A 23 13.04 12.37 -24.75
C ARG A 23 13.19 11.96 -26.22
N ALA A 24 12.81 10.71 -26.55
CA ALA A 24 12.91 10.18 -27.90
C ALA A 24 11.96 10.89 -28.89
N ILE A 25 10.81 11.40 -28.43
CA ILE A 25 9.90 12.22 -29.23
C ILE A 25 10.50 13.59 -29.53
N GLU A 26 11.21 14.18 -28.57
CA GLU A 26 11.85 15.51 -28.74
C GLU A 26 13.10 15.42 -29.62
N GLU A 27 13.69 14.25 -29.81
CA GLU A 27 14.88 14.05 -30.63
C GLU A 27 14.56 14.15 -32.14
N PRO A 28 15.10 15.15 -32.88
CA PRO A 28 14.76 15.35 -34.28
C PRO A 28 15.12 14.18 -35.21
N SER A 29 16.08 13.34 -34.80
CA SER A 29 16.52 12.16 -35.55
C SER A 29 15.53 11.00 -35.46
N GLY A 30 14.63 11.00 -34.44
CA GLY A 30 13.76 9.87 -34.11
C GLY A 30 14.52 8.62 -33.68
N GLU A 31 15.83 8.74 -33.39
CA GLU A 31 16.67 7.64 -32.93
C GLU A 31 16.22 7.17 -31.53
N GLY A 32 16.05 5.86 -31.36
CA GLY A 32 15.59 5.28 -30.10
C GLY A 32 14.08 5.28 -29.86
N LEU A 33 13.26 5.95 -30.69
CA LEU A 33 11.81 6.04 -30.47
C LEU A 33 11.13 4.67 -30.47
N GLN A 34 11.50 3.78 -31.41
CA GLN A 34 10.93 2.44 -31.47
C GLN A 34 11.28 1.60 -30.24
N GLU A 35 12.51 1.73 -29.74
CA GLU A 35 12.97 1.02 -28.55
C GLU A 35 12.26 1.55 -27.28
N ALA A 36 12.12 2.87 -27.18
CA ALA A 36 11.37 3.49 -26.09
C ALA A 36 9.87 3.08 -26.10
N MET A 37 9.22 3.05 -27.29
CA MET A 37 7.86 2.54 -27.43
C MET A 37 7.72 1.08 -27.00
N ALA A 38 8.65 0.21 -27.41
CA ALA A 38 8.65 -1.20 -27.00
C ALA A 38 8.78 -1.37 -25.49
N ARG A 39 9.57 -0.52 -24.82
CA ARG A 39 9.65 -0.50 -23.35
C ARG A 39 8.37 0.01 -22.69
N MET A 40 7.73 1.03 -23.28
CA MET A 40 6.42 1.52 -22.81
C MET A 40 5.36 0.42 -22.87
N ASP A 41 5.33 -0.35 -23.97
CA ASP A 41 4.41 -1.49 -24.14
C ASP A 41 4.71 -2.61 -23.14
N ALA A 42 5.98 -3.00 -23.00
CA ALA A 42 6.40 -4.09 -22.10
C ALA A 42 6.11 -3.81 -20.62
N LEU A 43 6.08 -2.53 -20.23
CA LEU A 43 5.85 -2.07 -18.86
C LEU A 43 4.43 -1.53 -18.64
N GLU A 44 3.54 -1.66 -19.65
CA GLU A 44 2.18 -1.10 -19.63
C GLU A 44 2.15 0.37 -19.16
N ALA A 45 3.16 1.16 -19.57
CA ALA A 45 3.41 2.48 -19.01
C ALA A 45 2.52 3.59 -19.58
N TRP A 46 1.78 3.33 -20.69
CA TRP A 46 0.91 4.32 -21.35
C TRP A 46 -0.18 4.90 -20.44
N ASP A 47 -0.74 4.07 -19.56
CA ASP A 47 -1.82 4.46 -18.66
C ASP A 47 -1.33 4.83 -17.25
N TYR A 48 -0.03 4.94 -17.05
CA TYR A 48 0.57 5.11 -15.71
C TYR A 48 0.04 6.35 -14.99
N GLU A 49 -0.03 7.49 -15.67
CA GLU A 49 -0.57 8.73 -15.09
C GLU A 49 -2.04 8.57 -14.68
N GLN A 50 -2.83 7.90 -15.53
CA GLN A 50 -4.23 7.64 -15.21
C GLN A 50 -4.40 6.66 -14.05
N ARG A 51 -3.54 5.65 -13.96
CA ARG A 51 -3.51 4.72 -12.82
C ARG A 51 -3.15 5.46 -11.53
N ALA A 52 -2.10 6.32 -11.57
CA ALA A 52 -1.71 7.15 -10.45
C ALA A 52 -2.86 8.06 -9.98
N LYS A 53 -3.52 8.75 -10.88
CA LYS A 53 -4.69 9.60 -10.57
C LYS A 53 -5.86 8.80 -9.99
N ARG A 54 -6.12 7.59 -10.48
CA ARG A 54 -7.16 6.70 -9.93
C ARG A 54 -6.85 6.29 -8.50
N ILE A 55 -5.62 5.86 -8.20
CA ILE A 55 -5.18 5.45 -6.87
C ILE A 55 -5.24 6.64 -5.91
N LEU A 56 -4.71 7.82 -6.29
CA LEU A 56 -4.80 9.04 -5.51
C LEU A 56 -6.25 9.43 -5.20
N SER A 57 -7.13 9.34 -6.20
CA SER A 57 -8.56 9.64 -6.01
C SER A 57 -9.24 8.67 -5.04
N ARG A 58 -8.94 7.37 -5.09
CA ARG A 58 -9.41 6.38 -4.10
C ARG A 58 -8.96 6.74 -2.69
N LEU A 59 -7.73 7.21 -2.55
CA LEU A 59 -7.17 7.69 -1.28
C LEU A 59 -7.67 9.10 -0.91
N LYS A 60 -8.71 9.62 -1.62
CA LYS A 60 -9.32 10.94 -1.39
C LYS A 60 -8.33 12.11 -1.50
N ILE A 61 -7.30 11.96 -2.30
CA ILE A 61 -6.44 13.05 -2.76
C ILE A 61 -7.04 13.55 -4.09
N ARG A 62 -7.54 14.78 -4.11
CA ARG A 62 -8.25 15.34 -5.28
C ARG A 62 -7.45 16.40 -6.02
N ASP A 63 -6.63 17.14 -5.32
CA ASP A 63 -5.75 18.16 -5.91
C ASP A 63 -4.36 17.56 -6.15
N PHE A 64 -4.14 17.10 -7.37
CA PHE A 64 -2.88 16.49 -7.79
C PHE A 64 -1.76 17.52 -8.00
N GLY A 65 -2.14 18.80 -8.21
CA GLY A 65 -1.22 19.92 -8.32
C GLY A 65 -0.81 20.52 -6.97
N GLN A 66 -1.44 20.11 -5.86
CA GLN A 66 -1.09 20.59 -4.53
C GLN A 66 0.37 20.29 -4.21
N ARG A 67 1.08 21.24 -3.60
CA ARG A 67 2.47 21.02 -3.18
C ARG A 67 2.54 20.08 -1.97
N VAL A 68 3.43 19.08 -2.03
CA VAL A 68 3.60 18.08 -0.96
C VAL A 68 3.87 18.73 0.39
N GLY A 69 4.64 19.82 0.44
CA GLY A 69 4.93 20.55 1.68
C GLY A 69 3.73 21.27 2.33
N THR A 70 2.58 21.35 1.65
CA THR A 70 1.34 21.94 2.19
C THR A 70 0.32 20.89 2.65
N LEU A 71 0.66 19.62 2.52
CA LEU A 71 -0.21 18.51 2.92
C LEU A 71 -0.26 18.37 4.45
N SER A 72 -1.43 18.00 4.97
CA SER A 72 -1.54 17.53 6.34
C SER A 72 -0.81 16.19 6.53
N GLY A 73 -0.44 15.83 7.76
CA GLY A 73 0.21 14.55 8.05
C GLY A 73 -0.58 13.34 7.53
N GLY A 74 -1.92 13.37 7.64
CA GLY A 74 -2.79 12.32 7.10
C GLY A 74 -2.81 12.28 5.57
N GLN A 75 -2.77 13.43 4.90
CA GLN A 75 -2.66 13.51 3.45
C GLN A 75 -1.29 12.99 2.96
N LEU A 76 -0.22 13.37 3.66
CA LEU A 76 1.15 12.93 3.32
C LEU A 76 1.27 11.41 3.40
N LYS A 77 0.71 10.77 4.46
CA LYS A 77 0.69 9.32 4.59
C LYS A 77 -0.10 8.65 3.45
N ARG A 78 -1.24 9.23 3.04
CA ARG A 78 -2.02 8.72 1.91
C ARG A 78 -1.28 8.84 0.59
N VAL A 79 -0.51 9.91 0.38
CA VAL A 79 0.35 10.06 -0.82
C VAL A 79 1.50 9.03 -0.79
N ALA A 80 2.14 8.82 0.36
CA ALA A 80 3.17 7.80 0.51
C ALA A 80 2.62 6.38 0.20
N LEU A 81 1.40 6.07 0.68
CA LEU A 81 0.73 4.82 0.34
C LEU A 81 0.40 4.74 -1.16
N ALA A 82 -0.07 5.84 -1.77
CA ALA A 82 -0.32 5.87 -3.20
C ALA A 82 0.93 5.48 -3.99
N ASN A 83 2.10 6.01 -3.62
CA ASN A 83 3.37 5.68 -4.28
C ASN A 83 3.66 4.18 -4.24
N VAL A 84 3.43 3.53 -3.10
CA VAL A 84 3.65 2.09 -2.95
C VAL A 84 2.66 1.28 -3.80
N LEU A 85 1.37 1.67 -3.82
CA LEU A 85 0.34 1.00 -4.61
C LEU A 85 0.51 1.22 -6.13
N ILE A 86 1.07 2.36 -6.55
CA ILE A 86 1.36 2.66 -7.94
C ILE A 86 2.57 1.85 -8.43
N SER A 87 3.51 1.50 -7.56
CA SER A 87 4.74 0.78 -7.93
C SER A 87 4.53 -0.70 -8.29
N GLU A 88 3.29 -1.21 -8.28
CA GLU A 88 2.92 -2.58 -8.68
C GLU A 88 3.79 -3.65 -8.00
N SER A 89 3.96 -3.53 -6.70
CA SER A 89 4.73 -4.49 -5.91
C SER A 89 3.92 -5.78 -5.70
N ASP A 90 4.54 -6.95 -5.88
CA ASP A 90 3.91 -8.24 -5.55
C ASP A 90 3.76 -8.47 -4.04
N LEU A 91 4.56 -7.76 -3.24
CA LEU A 91 4.59 -7.86 -1.79
C LEU A 91 4.60 -6.48 -1.15
N LEU A 92 3.64 -6.24 -0.26
CA LEU A 92 3.54 -5.04 0.56
C LEU A 92 3.65 -5.40 2.04
N ILE A 93 4.63 -4.81 2.73
CA ILE A 93 4.81 -4.96 4.17
C ILE A 93 4.51 -3.65 4.85
N LEU A 94 3.55 -3.63 5.76
CA LEU A 94 3.13 -2.46 6.52
C LEU A 94 3.32 -2.70 8.01
N ASP A 95 4.03 -1.78 8.66
CA ASP A 95 4.22 -1.78 10.11
C ASP A 95 3.45 -0.59 10.71
N GLU A 96 2.47 -0.90 11.57
CA GLU A 96 1.59 0.06 12.25
C GLU A 96 1.02 1.16 11.32
N PRO A 97 0.43 0.81 10.16
CA PRO A 97 0.00 1.78 9.14
C PRO A 97 -1.12 2.70 9.63
N THR A 98 -1.84 2.32 10.68
CA THR A 98 -2.96 3.09 11.25
C THR A 98 -2.55 4.13 12.27
N ASN A 99 -1.28 4.17 12.70
CA ASN A 99 -0.81 5.10 13.72
C ASN A 99 -0.99 6.56 13.29
N HIS A 100 -1.60 7.35 14.17
CA HIS A 100 -1.91 8.76 13.97
C HIS A 100 -2.88 9.06 12.81
N LEU A 101 -3.63 8.06 12.35
CA LEU A 101 -4.72 8.26 11.38
C LEU A 101 -6.06 8.45 12.10
N ASP A 102 -6.87 9.39 11.59
CA ASP A 102 -8.27 9.48 11.98
C ASP A 102 -9.07 8.28 11.41
N LEU A 103 -10.26 8.05 11.97
CA LEU A 103 -11.12 6.91 11.61
C LEU A 103 -11.40 6.87 10.10
N LYS A 104 -11.72 8.02 9.51
CA LYS A 104 -12.03 8.12 8.08
C LYS A 104 -10.83 7.78 7.19
N THR A 105 -9.63 8.19 7.60
CA THR A 105 -8.39 7.86 6.87
C THR A 105 -8.05 6.38 7.00
N LYS A 106 -8.32 5.75 8.15
CA LYS A 106 -8.18 4.30 8.34
C LYS A 106 -9.09 3.49 7.43
N GLU A 107 -10.36 3.90 7.29
CA GLU A 107 -11.31 3.26 6.38
C GLU A 107 -10.84 3.35 4.92
N ILE A 108 -10.41 4.53 4.49
CA ILE A 108 -9.87 4.74 3.14
C ILE A 108 -8.62 3.88 2.89
N LEU A 109 -7.72 3.79 3.87
CA LEU A 109 -6.54 2.93 3.81
C LEU A 109 -6.94 1.46 3.67
N LYS A 110 -7.88 1.01 4.50
CA LYS A 110 -8.39 -0.37 4.49
C LYS A 110 -9.00 -0.71 3.12
N GLU A 111 -9.86 0.14 2.57
CA GLU A 111 -10.46 -0.04 1.25
C GLU A 111 -9.40 -0.14 0.14
N ALA A 112 -8.36 0.70 0.20
CA ALA A 112 -7.28 0.68 -0.79
C ALA A 112 -6.46 -0.61 -0.70
N LEU A 113 -6.17 -1.11 0.52
CA LEU A 113 -5.44 -2.35 0.74
C LEU A 113 -6.26 -3.60 0.39
N MET A 114 -7.58 -3.57 0.57
CA MET A 114 -8.47 -4.65 0.13
C MET A 114 -8.53 -4.77 -1.40
N ALA A 115 -8.24 -3.69 -2.12
CA ALA A 115 -8.17 -3.67 -3.58
C ALA A 115 -6.76 -3.98 -4.13
N PHE A 116 -5.78 -4.23 -3.26
CA PHE A 116 -4.42 -4.60 -3.65
C PHE A 116 -4.39 -6.08 -4.05
N ASP A 117 -3.84 -6.39 -5.22
CA ASP A 117 -3.84 -7.74 -5.82
C ASP A 117 -2.58 -8.55 -5.50
N GLY A 118 -1.71 -8.02 -4.65
CA GLY A 118 -0.47 -8.68 -4.23
C GLY A 118 -0.57 -9.34 -2.84
N THR A 119 0.56 -9.79 -2.34
CA THR A 119 0.69 -10.31 -0.98
C THR A 119 0.83 -9.16 0.01
N LEU A 120 -0.05 -9.10 1.03
CA LEU A 120 -0.05 -8.08 2.06
C LEU A 120 0.36 -8.69 3.41
N ILE A 121 1.41 -8.15 4.02
CA ILE A 121 1.82 -8.42 5.40
C ILE A 121 1.60 -7.16 6.21
N VAL A 122 0.79 -7.23 7.26
CA VAL A 122 0.47 -6.09 8.13
C VAL A 122 0.77 -6.42 9.58
N VAL A 123 1.53 -5.55 10.23
CA VAL A 123 1.68 -5.53 11.68
C VAL A 123 0.83 -4.38 12.21
N SER A 124 -0.14 -4.66 13.07
CA SER A 124 -0.98 -3.62 13.67
C SER A 124 -1.63 -4.07 14.97
N HIS A 125 -1.83 -3.13 15.89
CA HIS A 125 -2.64 -3.29 17.10
C HIS A 125 -4.11 -2.94 16.89
N ASP A 126 -4.46 -2.38 15.73
CA ASP A 126 -5.82 -1.98 15.38
C ASP A 126 -6.63 -3.18 14.84
N ARG A 127 -7.43 -3.77 15.73
CA ARG A 127 -8.19 -4.99 15.43
C ARG A 127 -9.27 -4.77 14.37
N ASP A 128 -9.94 -3.63 14.43
CA ASP A 128 -11.01 -3.28 13.48
C ASP A 128 -10.43 -3.02 12.08
N PHE A 129 -9.22 -2.49 12.03
CA PHE A 129 -8.49 -2.33 10.77
C PHE A 129 -8.11 -3.70 10.17
N LEU A 130 -7.58 -4.62 10.98
CA LEU A 130 -7.18 -5.95 10.51
C LEU A 130 -8.35 -6.85 10.14
N ASP A 131 -9.53 -6.65 10.75
CA ASP A 131 -10.71 -7.47 10.51
C ASP A 131 -11.20 -7.33 9.05
N GLY A 132 -11.37 -8.47 8.38
CA GLY A 132 -11.73 -8.54 6.97
C GLY A 132 -10.61 -8.14 5.98
N LEU A 133 -9.48 -7.59 6.45
CA LEU A 133 -8.31 -7.29 5.62
C LEU A 133 -7.38 -8.50 5.53
N THR A 134 -7.23 -9.25 6.61
CA THR A 134 -6.29 -10.38 6.71
C THR A 134 -7.02 -11.71 6.71
N SER A 135 -6.52 -12.68 5.93
CA SER A 135 -7.02 -14.06 5.89
C SER A 135 -6.31 -14.97 6.88
N LYS A 136 -5.11 -14.61 7.31
CA LYS A 136 -4.25 -15.38 8.21
C LYS A 136 -3.61 -14.48 9.25
N ILE A 137 -3.35 -15.04 10.44
CA ILE A 137 -2.62 -14.36 11.50
C ILE A 137 -1.45 -15.22 11.92
N TYR A 138 -0.28 -14.63 12.03
CA TYR A 138 0.90 -15.27 12.58
C TYR A 138 1.20 -14.69 13.97
N GLU A 139 1.09 -15.54 14.98
CA GLU A 139 1.43 -15.18 16.36
C GLU A 139 2.87 -15.56 16.66
N PHE A 140 3.65 -14.57 17.07
CA PHE A 140 5.03 -14.77 17.53
C PHE A 140 5.04 -14.80 19.06
N SER A 141 5.21 -15.98 19.63
CA SER A 141 5.16 -16.17 21.10
C SER A 141 6.16 -17.25 21.52
N HIS A 142 6.90 -16.98 22.60
CA HIS A 142 7.86 -17.93 23.21
C HIS A 142 8.85 -18.58 22.21
N GLY A 143 9.35 -17.79 21.25
CA GLY A 143 10.28 -18.28 20.23
C GLY A 143 9.66 -19.20 19.18
N ARG A 144 8.33 -19.25 19.08
CA ARG A 144 7.57 -20.03 18.10
C ARG A 144 6.66 -19.11 17.28
N VAL A 145 6.35 -19.55 16.07
CA VAL A 145 5.37 -18.91 15.20
C VAL A 145 4.18 -19.85 15.05
N THR A 146 2.99 -19.35 15.33
CA THR A 146 1.75 -20.11 15.19
C THR A 146 0.84 -19.43 14.18
N GLU A 147 0.35 -20.20 13.21
CA GLU A 147 -0.60 -19.71 12.20
C GLU A 147 -2.04 -19.91 12.69
N HIS A 148 -2.88 -18.88 12.50
CA HIS A 148 -4.31 -18.91 12.81
C HIS A 148 -5.10 -18.48 11.56
N LEU A 149 -6.09 -19.30 11.18
CA LEU A 149 -6.92 -19.10 9.98
C LEU A 149 -8.31 -18.50 10.28
N ASP A 150 -8.63 -18.25 11.54
CA ASP A 150 -9.97 -17.85 11.96
C ASP A 150 -10.20 -16.32 11.97
N GLY A 151 -9.29 -15.56 11.33
CA GLY A 151 -9.32 -14.10 11.38
C GLY A 151 -9.05 -13.53 12.77
N VAL A 152 -9.04 -12.19 12.89
CA VAL A 152 -8.64 -11.47 14.11
C VAL A 152 -9.51 -11.82 15.30
N TYR A 153 -10.82 -11.78 15.14
CA TYR A 153 -11.74 -12.04 16.25
C TYR A 153 -11.78 -13.51 16.66
N GLY A 154 -11.60 -14.45 15.73
CA GLY A 154 -11.44 -15.87 16.04
C GLY A 154 -10.20 -16.15 16.87
N PHE A 155 -9.06 -15.59 16.47
CA PHE A 155 -7.81 -15.63 17.21
C PHE A 155 -7.96 -15.06 18.63
N LEU A 156 -8.53 -13.88 18.78
CA LEU A 156 -8.72 -13.22 20.08
C LEU A 156 -9.65 -14.01 21.00
N ARG A 157 -10.68 -14.64 20.45
CA ARG A 157 -11.58 -15.51 21.22
C ARG A 157 -10.84 -16.73 21.77
N LYS A 158 -10.03 -17.40 20.95
CA LYS A 158 -9.19 -18.52 21.38
C LYS A 158 -8.22 -18.10 22.50
N LYS A 159 -7.54 -16.97 22.33
CA LYS A 159 -6.62 -16.43 23.35
C LYS A 159 -7.31 -16.10 24.67
N LYS A 160 -8.53 -15.57 24.63
CA LYS A 160 -9.31 -15.31 25.85
C LYS A 160 -9.64 -16.61 26.60
N ILE A 161 -10.03 -17.67 25.87
CA ILE A 161 -10.34 -18.98 26.46
C ILE A 161 -9.07 -19.59 27.07
N GLU A 162 -7.93 -19.57 26.37
CA GLU A 162 -6.65 -20.06 26.86
C GLU A 162 -6.24 -19.37 28.17
N ASN A 163 -6.29 -18.02 28.21
CA ASN A 163 -5.97 -17.24 29.39
C ASN A 163 -6.88 -17.56 30.59
N ILE A 164 -8.17 -17.74 30.38
CA ILE A 164 -9.12 -18.11 31.44
C ILE A 164 -8.78 -19.51 31.99
N SER A 165 -8.53 -20.47 31.11
CA SER A 165 -8.17 -21.85 31.50
C SER A 165 -6.84 -21.90 32.26
N GLU A 166 -5.88 -21.05 31.93
CA GLU A 166 -4.60 -20.96 32.62
C GLU A 166 -4.75 -20.36 34.02
N ILE A 167 -5.62 -19.34 34.17
CA ILE A 167 -5.94 -18.73 35.47
C ILE A 167 -6.65 -19.76 36.40
N GLU A 168 -7.57 -20.56 35.84
CA GLU A 168 -8.26 -21.60 36.61
C GLU A 168 -7.31 -22.68 37.08
N ARG A 169 -6.37 -23.14 36.23
CA ARG A 169 -5.34 -24.13 36.58
C ARG A 169 -4.39 -23.66 37.69
N ARG A 170 -4.12 -22.32 37.75
CA ARG A 170 -3.28 -21.76 38.82
C ARG A 170 -3.99 -21.61 40.15
N LYS A 171 -5.31 -21.69 40.17
CA LYS A 171 -6.14 -21.60 41.38
C LYS A 171 -6.52 -22.97 41.96
N ALA A 172 -6.33 -24.06 41.22
CA ALA A 172 -6.54 -25.43 41.61
C ALA A 172 -5.25 -26.06 42.15
#